data_95481a75a7306215998e7a919c7129f2
#
_entry.id   95481a75a7306215998e7a919c7129f2
#
_cell.length_a   1.000
_cell.length_b   1.000
_cell.length_c   1.000
_cell.angle_alpha   90.00
_cell.angle_beta   90.00
_cell.angle_gamma   90.00
#
_symmetry.space_group_name_H-M   'P 1'
#
loop_
_entity.id
_entity.type
_entity.pdbx_description
1 polymer ?
#
loop_
_entity_poly.entity_id
_entity_poly.type
_entity_poly.pdbx_seq_one_letter_code
_entity_poly.pdbx_strand_id
1 'polypeptide(L)'
;NIQSMEAFDQGWGSILYRTTLPASKEEQTLTITEAHDWAQVFLDGKKLATLSRLKGEGTVILPPMKEGAQLDILVEAMGRMNFGKGIYDWKGITEKVEIQSNNGVITSLKNWKVYNIPVDYAFAQNKEFMKQDNPLKYPAYYRGTFMLDKTGDTFLNMTNWSKGMVWV
;
A
#
# COMPACT_ATOMS: atom_id res chain seq x y z
N ASN A 1 17.41 -6.57 -2.36
CA ASN A 1 16.45 -7.19 -1.43
C ASN A 1 15.44 -6.14 -0.98
N ILE A 2 14.25 -6.58 -0.58
CA ILE A 2 13.25 -5.73 0.03
C ILE A 2 13.69 -5.34 1.45
N GLN A 3 13.26 -4.17 1.94
CA GLN A 3 13.62 -3.66 3.26
C GLN A 3 12.42 -2.93 3.87
N SER A 4 12.41 -2.79 5.18
CA SER A 4 11.37 -2.07 5.93
C SER A 4 11.32 -0.58 5.59
N MET A 5 10.24 0.10 5.96
CA MET A 5 10.07 1.55 5.78
C MET A 5 11.20 2.34 6.45
N GLU A 6 11.63 1.91 7.61
CA GLU A 6 12.66 2.58 8.41
C GLU A 6 14.02 2.60 7.70
N ALA A 7 14.30 1.61 6.86
CA ALA A 7 15.51 1.60 6.03
C ALA A 7 15.52 2.71 4.95
N PHE A 8 14.38 3.35 4.72
CA PHE A 8 14.19 4.46 3.79
C PHE A 8 13.82 5.76 4.52
N ASP A 9 14.20 5.89 5.79
CA ASP A 9 13.97 7.07 6.65
C ASP A 9 12.49 7.45 6.77
N GLN A 10 11.60 6.48 6.67
CA GLN A 10 10.16 6.70 6.81
C GLN A 10 9.60 5.88 7.97
N GLY A 11 9.02 6.54 8.94
CA GLY A 11 8.48 5.90 10.16
C GLY A 11 6.96 5.72 10.18
N TRP A 12 6.23 6.31 9.22
CA TRP A 12 4.76 6.31 9.17
C TRP A 12 4.25 6.62 7.76
N GLY A 13 2.93 6.52 7.54
CA GLY A 13 2.31 6.74 6.24
C GLY A 13 2.34 5.50 5.38
N SER A 14 2.53 5.67 4.08
CA SER A 14 2.55 4.58 3.11
C SER A 14 3.88 4.51 2.37
N ILE A 15 4.25 3.30 1.96
CA ILE A 15 5.42 3.04 1.14
C ILE A 15 5.03 2.16 -0.05
N LEU A 16 5.50 2.52 -1.24
CA LEU A 16 5.24 1.76 -2.45
C LEU A 16 6.50 1.00 -2.87
N TYR A 17 6.38 -0.30 -2.95
CA TYR A 17 7.39 -1.20 -3.51
C TYR A 17 6.99 -1.58 -4.93
N ARG A 18 7.89 -1.37 -5.88
CA ARG A 18 7.68 -1.66 -7.30
C ARG A 18 8.76 -2.54 -7.85
N THR A 19 8.38 -3.59 -8.57
CA THR A 19 9.29 -4.42 -9.37
C THR A 19 8.59 -4.88 -10.66
N THR A 20 9.32 -5.56 -11.52
CA THR A 20 8.77 -6.20 -12.73
C THR A 20 8.80 -7.71 -12.58
N LEU A 21 7.82 -8.37 -13.17
CA LEU A 21 7.66 -9.81 -13.14
C LEU A 21 8.04 -10.42 -14.50
N PRO A 22 8.56 -11.67 -14.51
CA PRO A 22 8.75 -12.43 -15.73
C PRO A 22 7.39 -12.84 -16.32
N ALA A 23 7.38 -13.16 -17.61
CA ALA A 23 6.19 -13.69 -18.26
C ALA A 23 5.73 -15.00 -17.63
N SER A 24 4.41 -15.16 -17.52
CA SER A 24 3.78 -16.44 -17.15
C SER A 24 2.51 -16.64 -17.97
N LYS A 25 2.34 -17.87 -18.50
CA LYS A 25 1.11 -18.28 -19.18
C LYS A 25 0.06 -18.83 -18.21
N GLU A 26 0.46 -19.08 -16.97
CA GLU A 26 -0.36 -19.65 -15.91
C GLU A 26 -0.44 -18.73 -14.72
N GLU A 27 -1.42 -18.94 -13.88
CA GLU A 27 -1.52 -18.28 -12.59
C GLU A 27 -0.32 -18.64 -11.72
N GLN A 28 0.08 -17.70 -10.87
CA GLN A 28 1.15 -17.90 -9.89
C GLN A 28 0.68 -17.40 -8.52
N THR A 29 1.21 -17.97 -7.47
CA THR A 29 0.96 -17.48 -6.11
C THR A 29 2.05 -16.49 -5.72
N LEU A 30 1.67 -15.23 -5.48
CA LEU A 30 2.50 -14.22 -4.82
C LEU A 30 2.38 -14.40 -3.32
N THR A 31 3.51 -14.52 -2.62
CA THR A 31 3.57 -14.54 -1.16
C THR A 31 4.37 -13.34 -0.68
N ILE A 32 3.77 -12.53 0.18
CA ILE A 32 4.40 -11.40 0.85
C ILE A 32 4.54 -11.79 2.33
N THR A 33 5.76 -12.04 2.76
CA THR A 33 6.04 -12.43 4.14
C THR A 33 6.25 -11.16 4.96
N GLU A 34 5.49 -11.05 6.04
CA GLU A 34 5.54 -9.92 6.98
C GLU A 34 5.31 -8.55 6.32
N ALA A 35 4.11 -8.37 5.75
CA ALA A 35 3.61 -7.05 5.34
C ALA A 35 2.97 -6.33 6.53
N HIS A 36 3.57 -5.23 6.97
CA HIS A 36 3.19 -4.46 8.15
C HIS A 36 2.68 -3.06 7.76
N ASP A 37 1.35 -2.80 7.69
CA ASP A 37 0.28 -3.64 8.28
C ASP A 37 -0.85 -3.89 7.27
N TRP A 38 -1.05 -2.97 6.32
CA TRP A 38 -2.13 -3.00 5.34
C TRP A 38 -1.55 -2.86 3.95
N ALA A 39 -1.59 -3.92 3.16
CA ALA A 39 -1.00 -3.92 1.83
C ALA A 39 -2.06 -3.98 0.74
N GLN A 40 -1.89 -3.18 -0.30
CA GLN A 40 -2.66 -3.28 -1.54
C GLN A 40 -1.73 -3.70 -2.66
N VAL A 41 -2.13 -4.74 -3.40
CA VAL A 41 -1.34 -5.33 -4.48
C VAL A 41 -1.96 -4.97 -5.81
N PHE A 42 -1.13 -4.47 -6.73
CA PHE A 42 -1.54 -4.10 -8.08
C PHE A 42 -0.64 -4.76 -9.12
N LEU A 43 -1.23 -5.18 -10.22
CA LEU A 43 -0.53 -5.66 -11.41
C LEU A 43 -0.91 -4.76 -12.59
N ASP A 44 0.08 -4.15 -13.23
CA ASP A 44 -0.11 -3.16 -14.32
C ASP A 44 -1.15 -2.08 -13.98
N GLY A 45 -1.11 -1.57 -12.74
CA GLY A 45 -2.03 -0.57 -12.22
C GLY A 45 -3.43 -1.09 -11.84
N LYS A 46 -3.75 -2.36 -12.10
CA LYS A 46 -5.01 -2.98 -11.69
C LYS A 46 -4.88 -3.59 -10.31
N LYS A 47 -5.73 -3.16 -9.37
CA LYS A 47 -5.77 -3.73 -8.02
C LYS A 47 -6.22 -5.20 -8.06
N LEU A 48 -5.41 -6.08 -7.48
CA LEU A 48 -5.70 -7.50 -7.34
C LEU A 48 -6.25 -7.84 -5.95
N ALA A 49 -5.61 -7.30 -4.89
CA ALA A 49 -5.96 -7.66 -3.53
C ALA A 49 -5.68 -6.52 -2.54
N THR A 50 -6.28 -6.67 -1.38
CA THR A 50 -5.91 -5.97 -0.15
C THR A 50 -5.62 -7.03 0.90
N LEU A 51 -4.48 -6.91 1.57
CA LEU A 51 -4.00 -7.84 2.59
C LEU A 51 -3.93 -7.13 3.93
N SER A 52 -4.41 -7.80 4.97
CA SER A 52 -4.42 -7.28 6.34
C SER A 52 -3.57 -8.17 7.25
N ARG A 53 -2.57 -7.58 7.89
CA ARG A 53 -1.77 -8.26 8.91
C ARG A 53 -2.63 -8.84 10.03
N LEU A 54 -3.66 -8.10 10.46
CA LEU A 54 -4.57 -8.55 11.52
C LEU A 54 -5.33 -9.84 11.18
N LYS A 55 -5.51 -10.13 9.89
CA LYS A 55 -6.16 -11.34 9.41
C LYS A 55 -5.16 -12.44 9.03
N GLY A 56 -3.86 -12.19 9.13
CA GLY A 56 -2.82 -13.11 8.69
C GLY A 56 -2.78 -13.31 7.17
N GLU A 57 -3.24 -12.31 6.40
CA GLU A 57 -3.27 -12.38 4.94
C GLU A 57 -1.90 -12.02 4.37
N GLY A 58 -1.36 -12.85 3.49
CA GLY A 58 -0.04 -12.65 2.88
C GLY A 58 0.09 -13.20 1.46
N THR A 59 -0.99 -13.75 0.87
CA THR A 59 -0.95 -14.38 -0.45
C THR A 59 -1.94 -13.77 -1.43
N VAL A 60 -1.55 -13.74 -2.71
CA VAL A 60 -2.36 -13.23 -3.82
C VAL A 60 -2.15 -14.11 -5.04
N ILE A 61 -3.21 -14.43 -5.76
CA ILE A 61 -3.10 -15.09 -7.07
C ILE A 61 -2.83 -14.02 -8.13
N LEU A 62 -1.71 -14.18 -8.81
CA LEU A 62 -1.35 -13.41 -10.00
C LEU A 62 -1.93 -14.09 -11.23
N PRO A 63 -2.65 -13.39 -12.11
CA PRO A 63 -3.11 -13.96 -13.38
C PRO A 63 -1.93 -14.17 -14.33
N PRO A 64 -2.13 -14.87 -15.46
CA PRO A 64 -1.16 -14.89 -16.55
C PRO A 64 -0.72 -13.50 -16.95
N MET A 65 0.58 -13.30 -17.19
CA MET A 65 1.16 -11.98 -17.42
C MET A 65 2.26 -12.00 -18.47
N LYS A 66 2.50 -10.85 -19.07
CA LYS A 66 3.59 -10.64 -20.03
C LYS A 66 4.91 -10.35 -19.31
N GLU A 67 6.01 -10.52 -20.05
CA GLU A 67 7.33 -10.09 -19.59
C GLU A 67 7.32 -8.58 -19.23
N GLY A 68 7.91 -8.27 -18.09
CA GLY A 68 7.98 -6.89 -17.61
C GLY A 68 6.69 -6.36 -16.99
N ALA A 69 5.69 -7.21 -16.71
CA ALA A 69 4.49 -6.81 -15.99
C ALA A 69 4.87 -6.13 -14.67
N GLN A 70 4.29 -4.96 -14.39
CA GLN A 70 4.62 -4.16 -13.22
C GLN A 70 3.85 -4.63 -11.99
N LEU A 71 4.57 -5.10 -10.99
CA LEU A 71 4.03 -5.38 -9.66
C LEU A 71 4.24 -4.18 -8.75
N ASP A 72 3.15 -3.68 -8.19
CA ASP A 72 3.14 -2.64 -7.15
C ASP A 72 2.53 -3.18 -5.86
N ILE A 73 3.21 -2.97 -4.76
CA ILE A 73 2.72 -3.28 -3.42
C ILE A 73 2.78 -2.00 -2.60
N LEU A 74 1.61 -1.42 -2.35
CA LEU A 74 1.46 -0.25 -1.48
C LEU A 74 1.17 -0.72 -0.07
N VAL A 75 2.08 -0.45 0.86
CA VAL A 75 1.93 -0.82 2.27
C VAL A 75 1.69 0.43 3.10
N GLU A 76 0.63 0.43 3.87
CA GLU A 76 0.33 1.46 4.85
C GLU A 76 0.66 0.98 6.25
N ALA A 77 1.48 1.74 6.95
CA ALA A 77 1.78 1.53 8.34
C ALA A 77 0.58 1.94 9.22
N MET A 78 0.15 1.03 10.09
CA MET A 78 -0.77 1.35 11.18
C MET A 78 0.01 1.75 12.43
N GLY A 79 -0.68 2.00 13.53
CA GLY A 79 -0.04 2.35 14.79
C GLY A 79 1.02 1.34 15.21
N ARG A 80 2.06 1.81 15.89
CA ARG A 80 3.13 0.97 16.44
C ARG A 80 2.76 0.48 17.83
N MET A 81 3.28 -0.69 18.17
CA MET A 81 3.19 -1.17 19.57
C MET A 81 4.01 -0.26 20.47
N ASN A 82 3.41 0.17 21.57
CA ASN A 82 4.04 1.05 22.55
C ASN A 82 4.40 0.33 23.86
N PHE A 83 4.06 -0.98 23.96
CA PHE A 83 4.29 -1.78 25.17
C PHE A 83 4.50 -3.26 24.82
N GLY A 84 5.35 -3.93 25.60
CA GLY A 84 5.59 -5.37 25.53
C GLY A 84 6.71 -5.79 24.58
N LYS A 85 6.76 -7.09 24.26
CA LYS A 85 7.86 -7.68 23.46
C LYS A 85 7.86 -7.26 21.99
N GLY A 86 6.74 -6.75 21.48
CA GLY A 86 6.57 -6.32 20.09
C GLY A 86 6.95 -4.87 19.80
N ILE A 87 7.68 -4.20 20.70
CA ILE A 87 8.03 -2.78 20.57
C ILE A 87 8.89 -2.47 19.33
N TYR A 88 9.60 -3.47 18.79
CA TYR A 88 10.39 -3.36 17.55
C TYR A 88 9.55 -3.70 16.31
N ASP A 89 8.39 -3.10 16.21
CA ASP A 89 7.45 -3.33 15.11
C ASP A 89 7.84 -2.54 13.85
N TRP A 90 8.78 -3.09 13.09
CA TRP A 90 9.20 -2.54 11.80
C TRP A 90 8.04 -2.52 10.81
N LYS A 91 7.94 -1.48 9.97
CA LYS A 91 6.85 -1.25 9.03
C LYS A 91 7.25 -1.48 7.56
N GLY A 92 6.27 -1.58 6.68
CA GLY A 92 6.50 -1.96 5.29
C GLY A 92 6.58 -3.47 5.11
N ILE A 93 7.39 -3.94 4.17
CA ILE A 93 7.66 -5.37 3.98
C ILE A 93 9.00 -5.68 4.64
N THR A 94 8.98 -6.51 5.68
CA THR A 94 10.15 -6.70 6.56
C THR A 94 10.95 -7.95 6.27
N GLU A 95 10.39 -8.90 5.48
CA GLU A 95 11.10 -10.14 5.15
C GLU A 95 11.29 -10.31 3.64
N LYS A 96 10.36 -10.95 2.94
CA LYS A 96 10.53 -11.32 1.53
C LYS A 96 9.23 -11.30 0.74
N VAL A 97 9.39 -11.23 -0.57
CA VAL A 97 8.30 -11.40 -1.54
C VAL A 97 8.72 -12.45 -2.55
N GLU A 98 7.89 -13.44 -2.74
CA GLU A 98 8.16 -14.60 -3.59
C GLU A 98 6.98 -14.89 -4.51
N ILE A 99 7.28 -15.43 -5.68
CA ILE A 99 6.27 -16.02 -6.56
C ILE A 99 6.49 -17.54 -6.63
N GLN A 100 5.40 -18.28 -6.60
CA GLN A 100 5.39 -19.73 -6.79
C GLN A 100 4.57 -20.08 -8.02
N SER A 101 5.20 -20.79 -8.93
CA SER A 101 4.55 -21.35 -10.11
C SER A 101 3.81 -22.64 -9.79
N ASN A 102 2.89 -23.06 -10.69
CA ASN A 102 2.08 -24.28 -10.51
C ASN A 102 2.91 -25.57 -10.39
N ASN A 103 4.12 -25.59 -10.94
CA ASN A 103 5.06 -26.72 -10.79
C ASN A 103 5.85 -26.68 -9.47
N GLY A 104 5.53 -25.75 -8.56
CA GLY A 104 6.13 -25.64 -7.23
C GLY A 104 7.46 -24.88 -7.17
N VAL A 105 7.95 -24.34 -8.29
CA VAL A 105 9.18 -23.52 -8.28
C VAL A 105 8.90 -22.18 -7.58
N ILE A 106 9.73 -21.84 -6.59
CA ILE A 106 9.66 -20.59 -5.84
C ILE A 106 10.79 -19.66 -6.29
N THR A 107 10.44 -18.43 -6.60
CA THR A 107 11.39 -17.38 -7.02
C THR A 107 11.23 -16.16 -6.13
N SER A 108 12.29 -15.77 -5.44
CA SER A 108 12.31 -14.53 -4.66
C SER A 108 12.44 -13.31 -5.57
N LEU A 109 11.54 -12.34 -5.41
CA LEU A 109 11.56 -11.11 -6.18
C LEU A 109 12.64 -10.14 -5.66
N LYS A 110 13.28 -9.47 -6.61
CA LYS A 110 14.41 -8.55 -6.38
C LYS A 110 14.22 -7.26 -7.19
N ASN A 111 15.23 -6.39 -7.14
CA ASN A 111 15.30 -5.14 -7.93
C ASN A 111 14.12 -4.19 -7.66
N TRP A 112 13.80 -4.04 -6.38
CA TRP A 112 12.73 -3.16 -5.93
C TRP A 112 13.10 -1.69 -6.10
N LYS A 113 12.22 -0.93 -6.72
CA LYS A 113 12.17 0.53 -6.61
C LYS A 113 11.21 0.87 -5.47
N VAL A 114 11.63 1.79 -4.60
CA VAL A 114 10.85 2.14 -3.42
C VAL A 114 10.53 3.63 -3.44
N TYR A 115 9.29 3.96 -3.09
CA TYR A 115 8.79 5.33 -3.06
C TYR A 115 8.15 5.60 -1.71
N ASN A 116 8.69 6.58 -1.00
CA ASN A 116 8.13 7.07 0.24
C ASN A 116 6.88 7.90 -0.03
N ILE A 117 5.80 7.61 0.67
CA ILE A 117 4.54 8.35 0.62
C ILE A 117 4.17 8.73 2.06
N PRO A 118 4.86 9.73 2.61
CA PRO A 118 4.58 10.21 3.97
C PRO A 118 3.25 10.95 3.94
N VAL A 119 2.17 10.29 4.31
CA VAL A 119 0.81 10.84 4.29
C VAL A 119 0.70 11.92 5.35
N ASP A 120 1.27 13.09 5.06
CA ASP A 120 1.23 14.30 5.88
C ASP A 120 0.68 15.50 5.11
N TYR A 121 0.30 16.54 5.85
CA TYR A 121 -0.28 17.73 5.25
C TYR A 121 0.70 18.44 4.29
N ALA A 122 1.97 18.54 4.65
CA ALA A 122 2.99 19.19 3.83
C ALA A 122 3.19 18.47 2.49
N PHE A 123 3.14 17.13 2.51
CA PHE A 123 3.18 16.34 1.28
C PHE A 123 1.91 16.51 0.44
N ALA A 124 0.73 16.50 1.08
CA ALA A 124 -0.56 16.60 0.39
C ALA A 124 -0.79 17.98 -0.23
N GLN A 125 -0.48 19.07 0.48
CA GLN A 125 -0.73 20.44 0.01
C GLN A 125 0.02 20.81 -1.26
N ASN A 126 1.17 20.19 -1.52
CA ASN A 126 2.01 20.44 -2.69
C ASN A 126 1.59 19.63 -3.93
N LYS A 127 0.48 18.90 -3.88
CA LYS A 127 -0.02 18.13 -5.02
C LYS A 127 -0.90 18.97 -5.91
N GLU A 128 -0.76 18.75 -7.22
CA GLU A 128 -1.72 19.25 -8.19
C GLU A 128 -2.98 18.39 -8.13
N PHE A 129 -4.13 19.04 -8.10
CA PHE A 129 -5.42 18.36 -8.04
C PHE A 129 -6.18 18.59 -9.35
N MET A 130 -6.63 17.49 -9.95
CA MET A 130 -7.53 17.53 -11.10
C MET A 130 -8.97 17.38 -10.64
N LYS A 131 -9.89 18.07 -11.32
CA LYS A 131 -11.32 17.86 -11.08
C LYS A 131 -11.68 16.41 -11.44
N GLN A 132 -12.38 15.75 -10.52
CA GLN A 132 -12.80 14.37 -10.69
C GLN A 132 -14.26 14.22 -10.28
N ASP A 133 -15.10 13.74 -11.19
CA ASP A 133 -16.54 13.61 -10.97
C ASP A 133 -16.92 12.27 -10.31
N ASN A 134 -16.07 11.26 -10.46
CA ASN A 134 -16.32 9.93 -9.89
C ASN A 134 -15.23 9.52 -8.89
N PRO A 135 -15.59 8.79 -7.82
CA PRO A 135 -14.61 8.25 -6.89
C PRO A 135 -13.61 7.32 -7.59
N LEU A 136 -12.34 7.46 -7.23
CA LEU A 136 -11.28 6.57 -7.73
C LEU A 136 -11.36 5.20 -7.03
N LYS A 137 -11.01 4.15 -7.76
CA LYS A 137 -11.00 2.76 -7.23
C LYS A 137 -9.66 2.39 -6.58
N TYR A 138 -8.77 3.34 -6.37
CA TYR A 138 -7.45 3.18 -5.77
C TYR A 138 -7.19 4.31 -4.77
N PRO A 139 -6.20 4.17 -3.89
CA PRO A 139 -5.85 5.22 -2.93
C PRO A 139 -5.52 6.53 -3.63
N ALA A 140 -6.07 7.62 -3.13
CA ALA A 140 -5.92 8.94 -3.73
C ALA A 140 -6.03 10.05 -2.67
N TYR A 141 -5.44 11.20 -2.98
CA TYR A 141 -5.64 12.42 -2.21
C TYR A 141 -6.84 13.18 -2.79
N TYR A 142 -7.73 13.59 -1.93
CA TYR A 142 -8.88 14.43 -2.29
C TYR A 142 -8.75 15.79 -1.61
N ARG A 143 -9.11 16.83 -2.33
CA ARG A 143 -9.24 18.18 -1.77
C ARG A 143 -10.61 18.73 -2.09
N GLY A 144 -11.30 19.23 -1.08
CA GLY A 144 -12.58 19.92 -1.21
C GLY A 144 -12.56 21.23 -0.43
N THR A 145 -13.47 22.12 -0.78
CA THR A 145 -13.72 23.38 -0.06
C THR A 145 -15.17 23.47 0.30
N PHE A 146 -15.46 24.06 1.43
CA PHE A 146 -16.82 24.35 1.87
C PHE A 146 -16.86 25.72 2.58
N MET A 147 -18.03 26.31 2.62
CA MET A 147 -18.28 27.57 3.31
C MET A 147 -19.10 27.31 4.56
N LEU A 148 -18.80 28.01 5.63
CA LEU A 148 -19.58 28.00 6.85
C LEU A 148 -20.21 29.38 7.04
N ASP A 149 -21.52 29.44 7.21
CA ASP A 149 -22.21 30.68 7.51
C ASP A 149 -22.00 31.14 8.98
N LYS A 150 -21.76 30.17 9.86
CA LYS A 150 -21.45 30.39 11.26
C LYS A 150 -20.38 29.43 11.75
N THR A 151 -19.56 29.87 12.69
CA THR A 151 -18.65 28.98 13.42
C THR A 151 -19.42 28.25 14.52
N GLY A 152 -19.05 27.00 14.78
CA GLY A 152 -19.66 26.15 15.79
C GLY A 152 -19.08 24.74 15.73
N ASP A 153 -19.57 23.87 16.59
CA ASP A 153 -19.19 22.45 16.59
C ASP A 153 -19.57 21.83 15.25
N THR A 154 -18.56 21.27 14.58
CA THR A 154 -18.72 20.74 13.22
C THR A 154 -18.16 19.34 13.16
N PHE A 155 -18.87 18.45 12.46
CA PHE A 155 -18.49 17.06 12.31
C PHE A 155 -18.38 16.69 10.83
N LEU A 156 -17.30 15.98 10.46
CA LEU A 156 -17.17 15.40 9.13
C LEU A 156 -17.80 14.01 9.11
N ASN A 157 -18.76 13.82 8.22
CA ASN A 157 -19.34 12.49 8.00
C ASN A 157 -18.46 11.69 7.03
N MET A 158 -17.71 10.73 7.57
CA MET A 158 -16.81 9.86 6.81
C MET A 158 -17.41 8.47 6.53
N THR A 159 -18.70 8.27 6.69
CA THR A 159 -19.38 6.96 6.61
C THR A 159 -19.12 6.23 5.29
N ASN A 160 -18.97 6.96 4.19
CA ASN A 160 -18.75 6.39 2.85
C ASN A 160 -17.26 6.28 2.47
N TRP A 161 -16.36 6.59 3.40
CA TRP A 161 -14.91 6.47 3.20
C TRP A 161 -14.40 5.18 3.83
N SER A 162 -13.38 4.58 3.24
CA SER A 162 -12.85 3.32 3.76
C SER A 162 -11.79 3.56 4.83
N LYS A 163 -10.67 4.16 4.49
CA LYS A 163 -9.52 4.35 5.36
C LYS A 163 -8.68 5.53 4.88
N GLY A 164 -8.09 6.28 5.80
CA GLY A 164 -7.22 7.39 5.43
C GLY A 164 -7.05 8.41 6.55
N MET A 165 -6.51 9.56 6.18
CA MET A 165 -6.31 10.72 7.05
C MET A 165 -7.08 11.92 6.49
N VAL A 166 -7.55 12.78 7.38
CA VAL A 166 -8.29 14.01 7.04
C VAL A 166 -7.61 15.18 7.73
N TRP A 167 -7.42 16.27 6.99
CA TRP A 167 -6.98 17.56 7.52
C TRP A 167 -8.05 18.61 7.24
N VAL A 168 -8.31 19.48 8.21
CA VAL A 168 -9.24 20.61 8.13
C VAL A 168 -8.53 21.87 8.55
#